data_2e79fda9fcb7c9fece6fdbad0c3b0ff2
#
_entry.id   2e79fda9fcb7c9fece6fdbad0c3b0ff2
#
_cell.length_a   1.000
_cell.length_b   1.000
_cell.length_c   1.000
_cell.angle_alpha   90.00
_cell.angle_beta   90.00
_cell.angle_gamma   90.00
#
_symmetry.space_group_name_H-M   'P 1'
#
loop_
_entity.id
_entity.type
_entity.pdbx_description
1 polymer ?
#
loop_
_entity_poly.entity_id
_entity_poly.type
_entity_poly.pdbx_seq_one_letter_code
_entity_poly.pdbx_strand_id
1 'polypeptide(L)'
;IVLLSALGYALYITTVNKFLAGGSTSRLKMGGRKLTFYVFIVSTALFAIKAETNQGIQPIPDSMSFVNLILLAIVPTVISNITLVLAVHNIGGTLTAVLGAVEPITAVCVGILVFSEPFTPNLAVGILLIIIAVTMIILSKSIQGTLRKIYRKAAHFQVSK
;
A
#
# COMPACT_ATOMS: atom_id res chain seq x y z
N ILE A 1 -15.62 -3.59 -9.13
CA ILE A 1 -14.20 -3.54 -9.58
C ILE A 1 -13.33 -2.91 -8.48
N VAL A 2 -13.64 -1.70 -7.99
CA VAL A 2 -12.84 -0.98 -6.99
C VAL A 2 -12.68 -1.78 -5.68
N LEU A 3 -13.76 -2.38 -5.15
CA LEU A 3 -13.71 -3.22 -3.94
C LEU A 3 -12.80 -4.45 -4.13
N LEU A 4 -12.83 -5.07 -5.30
CA LEU A 4 -11.96 -6.20 -5.62
C LEU A 4 -10.48 -5.78 -5.68
N SER A 5 -10.20 -4.61 -6.24
CA SER A 5 -8.85 -4.02 -6.25
C SER A 5 -8.37 -3.72 -4.83
N ALA A 6 -9.22 -3.14 -3.98
CA ALA A 6 -8.89 -2.88 -2.58
C ALA A 6 -8.61 -4.17 -1.79
N LEU A 7 -9.37 -5.24 -2.03
CA LEU A 7 -9.13 -6.56 -1.45
C LEU A 7 -7.78 -7.12 -1.91
N GLY A 8 -7.47 -7.03 -3.20
CA GLY A 8 -6.18 -7.45 -3.75
C GLY A 8 -5.00 -6.70 -3.12
N TYR A 9 -5.13 -5.38 -2.94
CA TYR A 9 -4.13 -4.56 -2.28
C TYR A 9 -3.95 -4.92 -0.80
N ALA A 10 -5.04 -5.17 -0.08
CA ALA A 10 -4.99 -5.61 1.32
C ALA A 10 -4.30 -6.97 1.47
N LEU A 11 -4.58 -7.93 0.58
CA LEU A 11 -3.90 -9.23 0.52
C LEU A 11 -2.41 -9.06 0.21
N TYR A 12 -2.07 -8.19 -0.74
CA TYR A 12 -0.68 -7.88 -1.07
C TYR A 12 0.09 -7.37 0.16
N ILE A 13 -0.39 -6.29 0.81
CA ILE A 13 0.26 -5.72 2.01
C ILE A 13 0.38 -6.75 3.14
N THR A 14 -0.67 -7.54 3.38
CA THR A 14 -0.67 -8.58 4.43
C THR A 14 0.37 -9.66 4.13
N THR A 15 0.46 -10.08 2.88
CA THR A 15 1.43 -11.09 2.42
C THR A 15 2.86 -10.55 2.53
N VAL A 16 3.13 -9.34 2.05
CA VAL A 16 4.42 -8.67 2.18
C VAL A 16 4.83 -8.56 3.65
N ASN A 17 3.93 -8.11 4.52
CA ASN A 17 4.19 -8.02 5.96
C ASN A 17 4.53 -9.38 6.58
N LYS A 18 3.81 -10.45 6.21
CA LYS A 18 4.06 -11.82 6.70
C LYS A 18 5.42 -12.36 6.26
N PHE A 19 5.82 -12.11 5.01
CA PHE A 19 7.14 -12.53 4.51
C PHE A 19 8.30 -11.73 5.12
N LEU A 20 8.12 -10.43 5.35
CA LEU A 20 9.16 -9.57 5.94
C LEU A 20 9.28 -9.75 7.46
N ALA A 21 8.18 -10.00 8.17
CA ALA A 21 8.18 -10.20 9.64
C ALA A 21 8.78 -11.54 10.09
N GLY A 22 9.10 -12.44 9.16
CA GLY A 22 9.74 -13.72 9.48
C GLY A 22 8.90 -14.62 10.40
N GLY A 23 7.57 -14.63 10.23
CA GLY A 23 6.66 -15.48 11.00
C GLY A 23 7.07 -16.95 10.90
N SER A 24 6.93 -17.71 11.99
CA SER A 24 7.40 -19.10 12.25
C SER A 24 7.13 -20.13 11.15
N THR A 25 6.39 -19.80 10.11
CA THR A 25 6.01 -20.73 9.03
C THR A 25 6.72 -20.46 7.70
N SER A 26 7.42 -19.33 7.54
CA SER A 26 8.16 -19.03 6.31
C SER A 26 9.63 -19.40 6.47
N ARG A 27 10.05 -20.50 5.87
CA ARG A 27 11.49 -20.90 5.73
C ARG A 27 12.30 -19.92 4.87
N LEU A 28 11.69 -18.88 4.32
CA LEU A 28 12.29 -17.90 3.40
C LEU A 28 12.28 -16.52 4.05
N LYS A 29 13.32 -16.18 4.81
CA LYS A 29 13.65 -14.76 5.11
C LYS A 29 14.10 -14.09 3.82
N MET A 30 13.16 -13.51 3.06
CA MET A 30 13.49 -12.73 1.88
C MET A 30 13.68 -11.26 2.27
N GLY A 31 14.82 -10.66 1.90
CA GLY A 31 15.00 -9.22 2.05
C GLY A 31 14.01 -8.46 1.16
N GLY A 32 13.52 -7.30 1.63
CA GLY A 32 12.52 -6.50 0.91
C GLY A 32 12.87 -6.24 -0.56
N ARG A 33 14.13 -5.99 -0.89
CA ARG A 33 14.59 -5.80 -2.27
C ARG A 33 14.37 -7.02 -3.18
N LYS A 34 14.63 -8.23 -2.66
CA LYS A 34 14.38 -9.48 -3.41
C LYS A 34 12.88 -9.68 -3.64
N LEU A 35 12.07 -9.42 -2.62
CA LEU A 35 10.63 -9.52 -2.73
C LEU A 35 10.07 -8.58 -3.80
N THR A 36 10.48 -7.31 -3.78
CA THR A 36 10.09 -6.31 -4.79
C THR A 36 10.48 -6.76 -6.20
N PHE A 37 11.68 -7.30 -6.39
CA PHE A 37 12.13 -7.81 -7.68
C PHE A 37 11.23 -8.92 -8.23
N TYR A 38 10.88 -9.92 -7.41
CA TYR A 38 9.96 -10.98 -7.84
C TYR A 38 8.55 -10.47 -8.13
N VAL A 39 8.05 -9.52 -7.34
CA VAL A 39 6.75 -8.88 -7.60
C VAL A 39 6.75 -8.20 -8.96
N PHE A 40 7.81 -7.46 -9.31
CA PHE A 40 7.93 -6.81 -10.62
C PHE A 40 7.99 -7.82 -11.78
N ILE A 41 8.75 -8.91 -11.66
CA ILE A 41 8.80 -9.94 -12.70
C ILE A 41 7.41 -10.53 -12.96
N VAL A 42 6.72 -10.96 -11.89
CA VAL A 42 5.38 -11.55 -12.01
C VAL A 42 4.38 -10.55 -12.59
N SER A 43 4.38 -9.31 -12.10
CA SER A 43 3.50 -8.27 -12.61
C SER A 43 3.75 -7.96 -14.08
N THR A 44 5.02 -7.83 -14.49
CA THR A 44 5.40 -7.58 -15.89
C THR A 44 4.94 -8.72 -16.79
N ALA A 45 5.14 -9.98 -16.37
CA ALA A 45 4.69 -11.14 -17.13
C ALA A 45 3.16 -11.16 -17.31
N LEU A 46 2.40 -10.88 -16.25
CA LEU A 46 0.93 -10.80 -16.30
C LEU A 46 0.45 -9.68 -17.22
N PHE A 47 1.07 -8.50 -17.16
CA PHE A 47 0.72 -7.38 -18.03
C PHE A 47 1.11 -7.65 -19.48
N ALA A 48 2.24 -8.30 -19.75
CA ALA A 48 2.63 -8.70 -21.11
C ALA A 48 1.62 -9.66 -21.73
N ILE A 49 1.22 -10.71 -20.98
CA ILE A 49 0.20 -11.66 -21.44
C ILE A 49 -1.11 -10.94 -21.73
N LYS A 50 -1.53 -10.02 -20.84
CA LYS A 50 -2.75 -9.26 -21.03
C LYS A 50 -2.69 -8.30 -22.23
N ALA A 51 -1.54 -7.70 -22.50
CA ALA A 51 -1.33 -6.84 -23.66
C ALA A 51 -1.47 -7.63 -24.96
N GLU A 52 -0.85 -8.80 -25.06
CA GLU A 52 -0.96 -9.68 -26.23
C GLU A 52 -2.40 -10.15 -26.48
N THR A 53 -3.16 -10.47 -25.42
CA THR A 53 -4.55 -10.95 -25.57
C THR A 53 -5.54 -9.86 -25.97
N ASN A 54 -5.24 -8.57 -25.75
CA ASN A 54 -6.16 -7.48 -26.09
C ASN A 54 -5.89 -6.85 -27.46
N GLN A 55 -4.81 -6.10 -27.60
CA GLN A 55 -4.52 -5.31 -28.83
C GLN A 55 -3.05 -5.44 -29.28
N GLY A 56 -2.28 -6.31 -28.63
CA GLY A 56 -0.84 -6.37 -28.82
C GLY A 56 -0.08 -5.19 -28.22
N ILE A 57 1.25 -5.27 -28.27
CA ILE A 57 2.13 -4.20 -27.80
C ILE A 57 2.21 -3.15 -28.90
N GLN A 58 1.63 -1.98 -28.68
CA GLN A 58 1.65 -0.89 -29.64
C GLN A 58 3.02 -0.19 -29.65
N PRO A 59 3.51 0.22 -30.82
CA PRO A 59 4.76 0.99 -30.92
C PRO A 59 4.60 2.36 -30.27
N ILE A 60 5.67 2.84 -29.66
CA ILE A 60 5.68 4.17 -29.03
C ILE A 60 5.75 5.22 -30.14
N PRO A 61 4.81 6.19 -30.17
CA PRO A 61 4.66 7.09 -31.31
C PRO A 61 5.84 8.08 -31.47
N ASP A 62 6.41 8.56 -30.36
CA ASP A 62 7.43 9.60 -30.38
C ASP A 62 8.43 9.48 -29.21
N SER A 63 9.59 10.16 -29.34
CA SER A 63 10.63 10.14 -28.32
C SER A 63 10.21 10.76 -26.99
N MET A 64 9.32 11.75 -27.00
CA MET A 64 8.81 12.38 -25.78
C MET A 64 7.93 11.41 -24.99
N SER A 65 7.05 10.68 -25.68
CA SER A 65 6.26 9.61 -25.07
C SER A 65 7.13 8.51 -24.48
N PHE A 66 8.23 8.16 -25.14
CA PHE A 66 9.19 7.19 -24.60
C PHE A 66 9.85 7.66 -23.30
N VAL A 67 10.33 8.91 -23.25
CA VAL A 67 10.90 9.51 -22.03
C VAL A 67 9.88 9.58 -20.91
N ASN A 68 8.64 9.99 -21.19
CA ASN A 68 7.56 10.04 -20.21
C ASN A 68 7.22 8.64 -19.65
N LEU A 69 7.22 7.62 -20.51
CA LEU A 69 7.00 6.23 -20.07
C LEU A 69 8.11 5.74 -19.14
N ILE A 70 9.38 6.04 -19.45
CA ILE A 70 10.52 5.70 -18.58
C ILE A 70 10.40 6.43 -17.23
N LEU A 71 10.10 7.72 -17.23
CA LEU A 71 9.91 8.50 -16.01
C LEU A 71 8.77 7.93 -15.17
N LEU A 72 7.65 7.59 -15.79
CA LEU A 72 6.50 6.97 -15.14
C LEU A 72 6.84 5.57 -14.58
N ALA A 73 7.66 4.81 -15.27
CA ALA A 73 8.09 3.50 -14.79
C ALA A 73 9.04 3.63 -13.58
N ILE A 74 10.02 4.54 -13.62
CA ILE A 74 11.03 4.66 -12.57
C ILE A 74 10.47 5.35 -11.34
N VAL A 75 9.91 6.56 -11.47
CA VAL A 75 9.57 7.40 -10.32
C VAL A 75 8.35 6.86 -9.57
N PRO A 76 7.14 6.82 -10.11
CA PRO A 76 5.98 6.35 -9.34
C PRO A 76 5.90 4.83 -9.18
N THR A 77 6.56 4.04 -10.02
CA THR A 77 6.45 2.58 -9.93
C THR A 77 7.61 1.97 -9.14
N VAL A 78 8.86 2.13 -9.59
CA VAL A 78 9.99 1.46 -8.95
C VAL A 78 10.28 2.08 -7.58
N ILE A 79 10.43 3.41 -7.49
CA ILE A 79 10.76 4.10 -6.24
C ILE A 79 9.63 3.91 -5.22
N SER A 80 8.37 4.08 -5.63
CA SER A 80 7.21 3.91 -4.75
C SER A 80 7.12 2.49 -4.18
N ASN A 81 7.29 1.45 -5.01
CA ASN A 81 7.24 0.08 -4.53
C ASN A 81 8.39 -0.27 -3.58
N ILE A 82 9.61 0.19 -3.87
CA ILE A 82 10.75 0.00 -2.95
C ILE A 82 10.45 0.68 -1.61
N THR A 83 9.98 1.92 -1.63
CA THR A 83 9.63 2.69 -0.43
C THR A 83 8.51 2.02 0.36
N LEU A 84 7.47 1.51 -0.31
CA LEU A 84 6.38 0.77 0.30
C LEU A 84 6.89 -0.48 1.04
N VAL A 85 7.72 -1.30 0.38
CA VAL A 85 8.28 -2.51 1.00
C VAL A 85 9.20 -2.16 2.17
N LEU A 86 10.00 -1.10 2.08
CA LEU A 86 10.82 -0.61 3.20
C LEU A 86 9.95 -0.09 4.34
N ALA A 87 8.86 0.62 4.06
CA ALA A 87 7.90 1.07 5.06
C ALA A 87 7.28 -0.13 5.79
N VAL A 88 6.79 -1.13 5.06
CA VAL A 88 6.24 -2.37 5.66
C VAL A 88 7.28 -3.07 6.53
N HIS A 89 8.53 -3.11 6.11
CA HIS A 89 9.62 -3.73 6.86
C HIS A 89 9.91 -2.98 8.17
N ASN A 90 9.96 -1.65 8.14
CA ASN A 90 10.39 -0.83 9.28
C ASN A 90 9.26 -0.54 10.28
N ILE A 91 8.06 -0.23 9.80
CA ILE A 91 6.93 0.19 10.65
C ILE A 91 5.75 -0.79 10.65
N GLY A 92 5.84 -1.87 9.85
CA GLY A 92 4.82 -2.92 9.73
C GLY A 92 3.66 -2.54 8.80
N GLY A 93 2.96 -3.58 8.30
CA GLY A 93 1.93 -3.41 7.27
C GLY A 93 0.76 -2.53 7.67
N THR A 94 0.33 -2.56 8.94
CA THR A 94 -0.83 -1.77 9.38
C THR A 94 -0.54 -0.27 9.39
N LEU A 95 0.62 0.18 9.90
CA LEU A 95 0.99 1.59 9.87
C LEU A 95 1.23 2.07 8.45
N THR A 96 1.85 1.25 7.62
CA THR A 96 2.04 1.54 6.19
C THR A 96 0.70 1.71 5.49
N ALA A 97 -0.29 0.86 5.75
CA ALA A 97 -1.63 1.00 5.16
C ALA A 97 -2.36 2.28 5.63
N VAL A 98 -2.20 2.66 6.91
CA VAL A 98 -2.76 3.93 7.44
C VAL A 98 -2.12 5.15 6.75
N LEU A 99 -0.80 5.14 6.58
CA LEU A 99 -0.09 6.22 5.86
C LEU A 99 -0.49 6.24 4.37
N GLY A 100 -0.65 5.07 3.75
CA GLY A 100 -1.12 4.95 2.37
C GLY A 100 -2.55 5.49 2.16
N ALA A 101 -3.38 5.52 3.19
CA ALA A 101 -4.71 6.14 3.09
C ALA A 101 -4.70 7.67 2.93
N VAL A 102 -3.56 8.32 3.13
CA VAL A 102 -3.37 9.75 2.82
C VAL A 102 -3.22 9.98 1.31
N GLU A 103 -2.79 8.97 0.56
CA GLU A 103 -2.55 9.05 -0.89
C GLU A 103 -3.79 9.51 -1.68
N PRO A 104 -4.99 8.90 -1.53
CA PRO A 104 -6.19 9.37 -2.23
C PRO A 104 -6.56 10.81 -1.88
N ILE A 105 -6.37 11.24 -0.64
CA ILE A 105 -6.66 12.62 -0.22
C ILE A 105 -5.71 13.58 -0.94
N THR A 106 -4.43 13.25 -0.98
CA THR A 106 -3.42 14.06 -1.68
C THR A 106 -3.71 14.12 -3.19
N ALA A 107 -4.09 12.99 -3.81
CA ALA A 107 -4.46 12.94 -5.23
C ALA A 107 -5.63 13.86 -5.53
N VAL A 108 -6.67 13.86 -4.71
CA VAL A 108 -7.82 14.76 -4.86
C VAL A 108 -7.42 16.22 -4.69
N CYS A 109 -6.59 16.55 -3.70
CA CYS A 109 -6.10 17.92 -3.53
C CYS A 109 -5.33 18.40 -4.78
N VAL A 110 -4.47 17.56 -5.34
CA VAL A 110 -3.74 17.89 -6.58
C VAL A 110 -4.71 18.02 -7.76
N GLY A 111 -5.68 17.12 -7.91
CA GLY A 111 -6.72 17.19 -8.95
C GLY A 111 -7.45 18.52 -8.95
N ILE A 112 -7.89 18.96 -7.77
CA ILE A 112 -8.63 20.23 -7.64
C ILE A 112 -7.69 21.43 -7.83
N LEU A 113 -6.53 21.47 -7.18
CA LEU A 113 -5.67 22.66 -7.14
C LEU A 113 -4.84 22.84 -8.43
N VAL A 114 -4.38 21.74 -9.04
CA VAL A 114 -3.51 21.79 -10.23
C VAL A 114 -4.29 21.61 -11.52
N PHE A 115 -5.24 20.66 -11.52
CA PHE A 115 -6.01 20.34 -12.73
C PHE A 115 -7.38 21.00 -12.78
N SER A 116 -7.74 21.81 -11.74
CA SER A 116 -9.02 22.53 -11.67
C SER A 116 -10.24 21.59 -11.81
N GLU A 117 -10.11 20.35 -11.29
CA GLU A 117 -11.20 19.39 -11.32
C GLU A 117 -12.35 19.85 -10.41
N PRO A 118 -13.62 19.65 -10.83
CA PRO A 118 -14.76 20.07 -10.04
C PRO A 118 -14.88 19.25 -8.75
N PHE A 119 -15.03 19.93 -7.61
CA PHE A 119 -15.30 19.27 -6.34
C PHE A 119 -16.76 18.82 -6.27
N THR A 120 -16.98 17.52 -6.44
CA THR A 120 -18.33 16.94 -6.43
C THR A 120 -18.74 16.47 -5.04
N PRO A 121 -20.05 16.47 -4.69
CA PRO A 121 -20.54 15.94 -3.41
C PRO A 121 -20.14 14.48 -3.17
N ASN A 122 -20.13 13.66 -4.22
CA ASN A 122 -19.72 12.26 -4.14
C ASN A 122 -18.25 12.11 -3.73
N LEU A 123 -17.40 13.01 -4.24
CA LEU A 123 -15.99 13.06 -3.87
C LEU A 123 -15.81 13.45 -2.39
N ALA A 124 -16.58 14.44 -1.92
CA ALA A 124 -16.58 14.85 -0.50
C ALA A 124 -16.97 13.69 0.44
N VAL A 125 -18.02 12.92 0.09
CA VAL A 125 -18.44 11.74 0.85
C VAL A 125 -17.34 10.68 0.86
N GLY A 126 -16.68 10.43 -0.27
CA GLY A 126 -15.56 9.50 -0.36
C GLY A 126 -14.40 9.86 0.57
N ILE A 127 -13.99 11.12 0.56
CA ILE A 127 -12.93 11.64 1.45
C ILE A 127 -13.34 11.48 2.92
N LEU A 128 -14.57 11.85 3.28
CA LEU A 128 -15.08 11.72 4.65
C LEU A 128 -15.03 10.27 5.13
N LEU A 129 -15.44 9.32 4.30
CA LEU A 129 -15.38 7.89 4.62
C LEU A 129 -13.95 7.40 4.83
N ILE A 130 -12.99 7.86 4.03
CA ILE A 130 -11.57 7.54 4.21
C ILE A 130 -11.07 8.07 5.55
N ILE A 131 -11.35 9.32 5.88
CA ILE A 131 -10.95 9.93 7.17
C ILE A 131 -11.52 9.17 8.35
N ILE A 132 -12.81 8.82 8.31
CA ILE A 132 -13.45 8.02 9.36
C ILE A 132 -12.77 6.65 9.50
N ALA A 133 -12.55 5.94 8.40
CA ALA A 133 -11.93 4.62 8.40
C ALA A 133 -10.50 4.66 8.99
N VAL A 134 -9.69 5.63 8.57
CA VAL A 134 -8.31 5.80 9.08
C VAL A 134 -8.33 6.14 10.57
N THR A 135 -9.22 7.02 11.00
CA THR A 135 -9.38 7.41 12.41
C THR A 135 -9.77 6.20 13.26
N MET A 136 -10.71 5.37 12.81
CA MET A 136 -11.10 4.14 13.51
C MET A 136 -9.93 3.16 13.66
N ILE A 137 -9.09 3.01 12.64
CA ILE A 137 -7.92 2.12 12.69
C ILE A 137 -6.89 2.63 13.72
N ILE A 138 -6.63 3.95 13.73
CA ILE A 138 -5.70 4.58 14.68
C ILE A 138 -6.20 4.42 16.12
N LEU A 139 -7.49 4.70 16.37
CA LEU A 139 -8.11 4.56 17.69
C LEU A 139 -8.07 3.11 18.17
N SER A 140 -8.40 2.15 17.31
CA SER A 140 -8.34 0.72 17.64
C SER A 140 -6.95 0.29 18.09
N LYS A 141 -5.89 0.75 17.43
CA LYS A 141 -4.51 0.46 17.85
C LYS A 141 -4.14 1.11 19.18
N SER A 142 -4.58 2.34 19.41
CA SER A 142 -4.34 3.05 20.67
C SER A 142 -4.98 2.32 21.85
N ILE A 143 -6.23 1.88 21.69
CA ILE A 143 -6.98 1.11 22.69
C ILE A 143 -6.31 -0.23 22.98
N GLN A 144 -5.92 -1.00 21.94
CA GLN A 144 -5.22 -2.27 22.11
C GLN A 144 -3.88 -2.12 22.82
N GLY A 145 -3.13 -1.05 22.52
CA GLY A 145 -1.88 -0.74 23.21
C GLY A 145 -2.08 -0.45 24.70
N THR A 146 -3.13 0.27 25.04
CA THR A 146 -3.49 0.61 26.43
C THR A 146 -3.96 -0.62 27.20
N LEU A 147 -4.84 -1.43 26.62
CA LEU A 147 -5.31 -2.69 27.21
C LEU A 147 -4.15 -3.65 27.46
N ARG A 148 -3.24 -3.80 26.52
CA ARG A 148 -2.06 -4.67 26.69
C ARG A 148 -1.14 -4.21 27.81
N LYS A 149 -0.99 -2.89 28.02
CA LYS A 149 -0.25 -2.33 29.16
C LYS A 149 -0.95 -2.62 30.50
N ILE A 150 -2.26 -2.49 30.55
CA ILE A 150 -3.08 -2.75 31.75
C ILE A 150 -3.00 -4.25 32.11
N TYR A 151 -3.20 -5.14 31.14
CA TYR A 151 -3.09 -6.59 31.35
C TYR A 151 -1.70 -7.00 31.83
N ARG A 152 -0.66 -6.42 31.28
CA ARG A 152 0.73 -6.70 31.68
C ARG A 152 1.02 -6.24 33.12
N LYS A 153 0.45 -5.10 33.52
CA LYS A 153 0.58 -4.55 34.86
C LYS A 153 -0.18 -5.40 35.90
N ALA A 154 -1.37 -5.87 35.53
CA ALA A 154 -2.19 -6.77 36.38
C ALA A 154 -1.53 -8.15 36.55
N ALA A 155 -0.97 -8.72 35.49
CA ALA A 155 -0.26 -10.00 35.56
C ALA A 155 1.00 -9.92 36.42
N HIS A 156 1.74 -8.81 36.35
CA HIS A 156 2.94 -8.62 37.21
C HIS A 156 2.59 -8.50 38.70
N PHE A 157 1.41 -7.98 39.00
CA PHE A 157 0.94 -7.83 40.39
C PHE A 157 0.51 -9.18 41.01
N GLN A 158 0.05 -10.14 40.17
CA GLN A 158 -0.31 -11.50 40.66
C GLN A 158 0.88 -12.41 40.87
N VAL A 159 2.00 -12.21 40.20
CA VAL A 159 3.23 -13.03 40.33
C VAL A 159 4.08 -12.57 41.51
N SER A 160 3.85 -11.34 42.04
CA SER A 160 4.57 -10.76 43.19
C SER A 160 3.90 -11.01 44.56
N LYS A 161 2.82 -11.81 44.59
CA LYS A 161 2.22 -12.35 45.82
C LYS A 161 2.52 -13.82 45.97
#